data_7179efa8c37b28e305240b1c7f285de3
#
_entry.id   7179efa8c37b28e305240b1c7f285de3
#
_cell.length_a   1.000
_cell.length_b   1.000
_cell.length_c   1.000
_cell.angle_alpha   90.00
_cell.angle_beta   90.00
_cell.angle_gamma   90.00
#
_symmetry.space_group_name_H-M   'P 1'
#
loop_
_entity.id
_entity.type
_entity.pdbx_description
1 polymer ?
#
loop_
_entity_poly.entity_id
_entity_poly.type
_entity_poly.pdbx_seq_one_letter_code
_entity_poly.pdbx_strand_id
1 'polypeptide(L)'
;MADKDTLGSMTDDMPEESAVKATKKSSILPIILKWIAIVLAAGIFVVAITLITVSIRDRRGKGYTDYPTSPEYRDTSEVLTYYTNISTVATNVSGQPPANIQVKVNLGYSQDDKNTPSEISARSVEIQDFLLFYFKGKTYDELSDNAESVKIEIRNLINDNILTKGKIKRVMIDKYTLSLQE
;
A
#
# COMPACT_ATOMS: atom_id res chain seq x y z
N MET A 1 70.74 -1.32 -41.03
CA MET A 1 71.73 -1.26 -39.96
C MET A 1 71.01 -1.92 -38.77
N ALA A 2 71.23 -3.20 -38.69
CA ALA A 2 72.27 -3.86 -37.88
C ALA A 2 71.96 -3.73 -36.39
N ASP A 3 71.91 -4.62 -35.59
CA ASP A 3 72.28 -6.03 -35.45
C ASP A 3 71.82 -6.45 -34.06
N LYS A 4 71.28 -7.58 -33.93
CA LYS A 4 71.88 -8.83 -33.49
C LYS A 4 72.01 -9.06 -32.00
N ASP A 5 71.40 -10.13 -31.61
CA ASP A 5 71.91 -11.27 -30.82
C ASP A 5 72.19 -11.03 -29.33
N THR A 6 71.92 -11.86 -28.42
CA THR A 6 72.12 -13.32 -28.33
C THR A 6 71.59 -13.85 -26.99
N LEU A 7 70.89 -14.95 -27.01
CA LEU A 7 71.25 -16.22 -26.32
C LEU A 7 71.71 -16.18 -24.87
N GLY A 8 71.05 -17.00 -24.08
CA GLY A 8 71.56 -17.62 -22.85
C GLY A 8 70.38 -18.21 -22.02
N SER A 9 69.81 -19.31 -22.31
CA SER A 9 70.11 -20.71 -21.97
C SER A 9 70.78 -20.90 -20.61
N MET A 10 70.03 -21.52 -19.73
CA MET A 10 70.40 -22.57 -18.77
C MET A 10 69.27 -22.75 -17.79
N THR A 11 68.43 -23.78 -17.95
CA THR A 11 68.57 -25.14 -17.36
C THR A 11 68.64 -25.19 -15.85
N ASP A 12 67.70 -26.03 -15.37
CA ASP A 12 67.76 -26.87 -14.18
C ASP A 12 67.40 -26.18 -12.87
N ASP A 13 66.31 -26.53 -12.28
CA ASP A 13 66.17 -27.77 -11.47
C ASP A 13 64.72 -27.99 -11.06
N MET A 14 64.21 -29.12 -11.42
CA MET A 14 63.10 -29.75 -10.70
C MET A 14 63.64 -30.40 -9.42
N PRO A 15 62.81 -30.45 -8.38
CA PRO A 15 62.44 -31.79 -7.96
C PRO A 15 60.93 -32.00 -7.93
N GLU A 16 60.55 -33.07 -8.56
CA GLU A 16 59.36 -33.83 -8.29
C GLU A 16 59.19 -34.04 -6.79
N GLU A 17 58.05 -33.64 -6.23
CA GLU A 17 57.55 -34.37 -5.09
C GLU A 17 56.02 -34.44 -5.05
N SER A 18 55.58 -35.64 -5.24
CA SER A 18 54.41 -36.25 -4.63
C SER A 18 53.05 -35.76 -5.11
N ALA A 19 52.61 -36.40 -6.16
CA ALA A 19 51.20 -36.68 -6.39
C ALA A 19 50.65 -37.42 -5.16
N VAL A 20 50.09 -36.68 -4.22
CA VAL A 20 49.19 -37.25 -3.23
C VAL A 20 47.88 -37.51 -3.94
N LYS A 21 47.66 -38.75 -4.32
CA LYS A 21 46.33 -39.28 -4.64
C LYS A 21 45.39 -38.96 -3.48
N ALA A 22 44.68 -37.84 -3.56
CA ALA A 22 43.54 -37.60 -2.71
C ALA A 22 42.48 -38.66 -3.04
N THR A 23 42.43 -39.66 -2.21
CA THR A 23 41.34 -40.62 -2.14
C THR A 23 40.04 -39.85 -2.16
N LYS A 24 39.21 -40.09 -3.16
CA LYS A 24 37.81 -39.71 -3.21
C LYS A 24 37.08 -40.36 -2.02
N LYS A 25 37.19 -39.79 -0.82
CA LYS A 25 36.15 -39.93 0.18
C LYS A 25 34.97 -39.20 -0.39
N SER A 26 33.93 -39.89 -0.80
CA SER A 26 32.64 -39.34 -1.11
C SER A 26 32.16 -38.60 0.13
N SER A 27 32.46 -37.31 0.19
CA SER A 27 32.05 -36.49 1.32
C SER A 27 30.54 -36.30 1.17
N ILE A 28 29.81 -36.93 2.07
CA ILE A 28 28.35 -36.75 2.24
C ILE A 28 28.02 -35.28 2.54
N LEU A 29 29.03 -34.52 3.00
CA LEU A 29 29.00 -33.10 3.33
C LEU A 29 28.38 -32.21 2.23
N PRO A 30 28.79 -32.27 0.93
CA PRO A 30 28.18 -31.38 -0.08
C PRO A 30 26.72 -31.72 -0.37
N ILE A 31 26.34 -32.99 -0.18
CA ILE A 31 24.95 -33.42 -0.37
C ILE A 31 24.09 -32.89 0.79
N ILE A 32 24.57 -33.02 2.03
CA ILE A 32 23.87 -32.48 3.21
C ILE A 32 23.76 -30.96 3.12
N LEU A 33 24.83 -30.27 2.74
CA LEU A 33 24.83 -28.80 2.58
C LEU A 33 23.81 -28.34 1.52
N LYS A 34 23.70 -29.08 0.42
CA LYS A 34 22.72 -28.82 -0.63
C LYS A 34 21.27 -28.97 -0.12
N TRP A 35 21.00 -30.00 0.67
CA TRP A 35 19.68 -30.21 1.27
C TRP A 35 19.34 -29.14 2.30
N ILE A 36 20.29 -28.73 3.12
CA ILE A 36 20.13 -27.63 4.09
C ILE A 36 19.81 -26.32 3.36
N ALA A 37 20.52 -26.02 2.26
CA ALA A 37 20.25 -24.82 1.46
C ALA A 37 18.85 -24.82 0.86
N ILE A 38 18.35 -25.98 0.38
CA ILE A 38 17.00 -26.11 -0.18
C ILE A 38 15.95 -25.89 0.92
N VAL A 39 16.12 -26.45 2.10
CA VAL A 39 15.19 -26.28 3.22
C VAL A 39 15.17 -24.85 3.71
N LEU A 40 16.32 -24.18 3.79
CA LEU A 40 16.40 -22.76 4.14
C LEU A 40 15.71 -21.87 3.10
N ALA A 41 15.94 -22.12 1.81
CA ALA A 41 15.28 -21.39 0.72
C ALA A 41 13.77 -21.56 0.76
N ALA A 42 13.29 -22.78 0.99
CA ALA A 42 11.85 -23.06 1.15
C ALA A 42 11.26 -22.35 2.37
N GLY A 43 11.98 -22.32 3.49
CA GLY A 43 11.57 -21.59 4.71
C GLY A 43 11.42 -20.09 4.47
N ILE A 44 12.42 -19.47 3.84
CA ILE A 44 12.36 -18.04 3.48
C ILE A 44 11.19 -17.74 2.54
N PHE A 45 10.92 -18.64 1.57
CA PHE A 45 9.83 -18.48 0.62
C PHE A 45 8.46 -18.53 1.31
N VAL A 46 8.27 -19.46 2.25
CA VAL A 46 7.03 -19.55 3.04
C VAL A 46 6.80 -18.28 3.88
N VAL A 47 7.86 -17.78 4.55
CA VAL A 47 7.78 -16.54 5.32
C VAL A 47 7.44 -15.35 4.42
N ALA A 48 8.05 -15.23 3.25
CA ALA A 48 7.76 -14.17 2.30
C ALA A 48 6.30 -14.20 1.82
N ILE A 49 5.78 -15.38 1.47
CA ILE A 49 4.36 -15.54 1.08
C ILE A 49 3.44 -15.16 2.25
N THR A 50 3.77 -15.59 3.47
CA THR A 50 2.95 -15.27 4.66
C THR A 50 2.90 -13.77 4.90
N LEU A 51 4.04 -13.06 4.81
CA LEU A 51 4.09 -11.61 4.96
C LEU A 51 3.31 -10.87 3.87
N ILE A 52 3.39 -11.33 2.62
CA ILE A 52 2.61 -10.77 1.51
C ILE A 52 1.12 -11.02 1.72
N THR A 53 0.73 -12.22 2.13
CA THR A 53 -0.67 -12.59 2.36
C THR A 53 -1.26 -11.80 3.53
N VAL A 54 -0.51 -11.62 4.63
CA VAL A 54 -0.92 -10.79 5.78
C VAL A 54 -1.05 -9.33 5.36
N SER A 55 -0.10 -8.78 4.60
CA SER A 55 -0.14 -7.40 4.10
C SER A 55 -1.34 -7.13 3.18
N ILE A 56 -1.71 -8.11 2.34
CA ILE A 56 -2.89 -8.00 1.47
C ILE A 56 -4.18 -8.12 2.29
N ARG A 57 -4.19 -9.00 3.32
CA ARG A 57 -5.33 -9.20 4.20
C ARG A 57 -5.57 -7.99 5.11
N ASP A 58 -4.51 -7.35 5.62
CA ASP A 58 -4.61 -6.11 6.40
C ASP A 58 -5.13 -4.93 5.57
N ARG A 59 -4.87 -4.91 4.27
CA ARG A 59 -5.48 -3.92 3.37
C ARG A 59 -6.95 -4.19 3.07
N ARG A 60 -7.39 -5.46 3.13
CA ARG A 60 -8.79 -5.87 2.86
C ARG A 60 -9.66 -6.00 4.12
N GLY A 61 -9.09 -6.00 5.31
CA GLY A 61 -9.77 -6.47 6.53
C GLY A 61 -9.93 -5.48 7.66
N LYS A 62 -9.80 -4.17 7.47
CA LYS A 62 -10.25 -3.24 8.51
C LYS A 62 -11.73 -2.92 8.34
N GLY A 63 -12.52 -3.98 8.40
CA GLY A 63 -13.94 -3.85 8.72
C GLY A 63 -14.10 -3.31 10.13
N TYR A 64 -15.23 -2.71 10.39
CA TYR A 64 -15.69 -2.01 11.60
C TYR A 64 -15.52 -2.75 12.95
N THR A 65 -14.91 -3.93 12.99
CA THR A 65 -14.83 -4.79 14.17
C THR A 65 -13.54 -4.65 14.97
N ASP A 66 -12.58 -3.89 14.49
CA ASP A 66 -11.33 -3.66 15.23
C ASP A 66 -11.34 -2.24 15.84
N TYR A 67 -12.16 -2.08 16.88
CA TYR A 67 -12.02 -0.92 17.76
C TYR A 67 -10.72 -1.09 18.53
N PRO A 68 -9.72 -0.22 18.36
CA PRO A 68 -8.54 -0.28 19.21
C PRO A 68 -8.97 -0.06 20.65
N THR A 69 -8.87 -1.11 21.45
CA THR A 69 -9.10 -1.08 22.90
C THR A 69 -7.95 -0.42 23.67
N SER A 70 -7.10 0.31 22.99
CA SER A 70 -5.99 1.05 23.57
C SER A 70 -6.53 2.20 24.45
N PRO A 71 -6.03 2.35 25.69
CA PRO A 71 -6.43 3.46 26.58
C PRO A 71 -6.17 4.85 25.97
N GLU A 72 -5.24 4.95 25.07
CA GLU A 72 -4.90 6.18 24.33
C GLU A 72 -6.04 6.68 23.42
N TYR A 73 -6.97 5.79 23.05
CA TYR A 73 -8.14 6.14 22.25
C TYR A 73 -9.33 6.62 23.09
N ARG A 74 -9.24 6.52 24.42
CA ARG A 74 -10.30 6.97 25.34
C ARG A 74 -10.22 8.44 25.70
N ASP A 75 -9.07 9.09 25.47
CA ASP A 75 -8.82 10.40 26.06
C ASP A 75 -9.10 11.61 25.17
N THR A 76 -9.51 11.44 23.93
CA THR A 76 -9.95 12.59 23.13
C THR A 76 -11.02 12.19 22.13
N SER A 77 -12.21 11.97 22.62
CA SER A 77 -13.42 12.08 21.81
C SER A 77 -13.60 13.58 21.47
N GLU A 78 -12.74 14.09 20.56
CA GLU A 78 -12.90 15.45 20.05
C GLU A 78 -14.31 15.59 19.50
N VAL A 79 -15.07 16.54 20.04
CA VAL A 79 -16.41 16.81 19.55
C VAL A 79 -16.30 17.45 18.18
N LEU A 80 -16.76 16.75 17.16
CA LEU A 80 -16.74 17.21 15.78
C LEU A 80 -18.06 17.86 15.42
N THR A 81 -17.98 18.98 14.71
CA THR A 81 -19.10 19.59 14.01
C THR A 81 -19.08 19.15 12.55
N TYR A 82 -20.25 19.00 11.93
CA TYR A 82 -20.37 18.52 10.56
C TYR A 82 -20.93 19.57 9.63
N TYR A 83 -20.25 19.78 8.51
CA TYR A 83 -20.76 20.54 7.39
C TYR A 83 -21.62 19.62 6.50
N THR A 84 -22.91 19.89 6.44
CA THR A 84 -23.91 19.01 5.80
C THR A 84 -24.46 19.54 4.48
N ASN A 85 -24.00 20.74 4.05
CA ASN A 85 -24.53 21.42 2.87
C ASN A 85 -23.83 21.03 1.55
N ILE A 86 -23.09 19.92 1.53
CA ILE A 86 -22.60 19.34 0.29
C ILE A 86 -23.78 18.66 -0.41
N SER A 87 -23.97 18.98 -1.69
CA SER A 87 -25.05 18.37 -2.49
C SER A 87 -24.79 16.88 -2.70
N THR A 88 -25.88 16.12 -2.88
CA THR A 88 -25.79 14.71 -3.23
C THR A 88 -25.12 14.55 -4.60
N VAL A 89 -24.11 13.71 -4.66
CA VAL A 89 -23.43 13.32 -5.91
C VAL A 89 -24.08 12.07 -6.46
N ALA A 90 -24.41 12.08 -7.74
CA ALA A 90 -24.93 10.93 -8.47
C ALA A 90 -24.13 10.75 -9.76
N THR A 91 -23.53 9.59 -9.96
CA THR A 91 -22.70 9.29 -11.14
C THR A 91 -22.63 7.78 -11.40
N ASN A 92 -22.20 7.43 -12.61
CA ASN A 92 -21.86 6.05 -12.94
C ASN A 92 -20.45 5.76 -12.46
N VAL A 93 -20.22 4.56 -11.93
CA VAL A 93 -18.90 4.08 -11.57
C VAL A 93 -18.22 3.39 -12.75
N SER A 94 -16.90 3.30 -12.70
CA SER A 94 -16.09 2.65 -13.75
C SER A 94 -16.13 1.13 -13.64
N GLY A 95 -15.81 0.45 -14.73
CA GLY A 95 -15.60 -1.02 -14.75
C GLY A 95 -16.86 -1.83 -15.05
N GLN A 96 -16.76 -3.11 -14.80
CA GLN A 96 -17.80 -4.12 -14.99
C GLN A 96 -18.05 -4.84 -13.66
N PRO A 97 -19.28 -5.05 -13.24
CA PRO A 97 -20.53 -4.67 -13.90
C PRO A 97 -20.80 -3.15 -13.84
N PRO A 98 -21.51 -2.59 -14.82
CA PRO A 98 -21.87 -1.18 -14.80
C PRO A 98 -22.78 -0.89 -13.61
N ALA A 99 -22.50 0.18 -12.88
CA ALA A 99 -23.28 0.54 -11.71
C ALA A 99 -23.41 2.06 -11.54
N ASN A 100 -24.47 2.46 -10.85
CA ASN A 100 -24.73 3.84 -10.45
C ASN A 100 -24.48 4.01 -8.96
N ILE A 101 -23.87 5.13 -8.60
CA ILE A 101 -23.75 5.54 -7.19
C ILE A 101 -24.51 6.83 -6.94
N GLN A 102 -25.21 6.90 -5.80
CA GLN A 102 -25.74 8.14 -5.25
C GLN A 102 -25.24 8.27 -3.81
N VAL A 103 -24.50 9.34 -3.53
CA VAL A 103 -23.84 9.52 -2.24
C VAL A 103 -24.00 10.96 -1.75
N LYS A 104 -24.28 11.13 -0.46
CA LYS A 104 -24.22 12.41 0.24
C LYS A 104 -23.16 12.32 1.33
N VAL A 105 -22.23 13.28 1.32
CA VAL A 105 -21.08 13.31 2.19
C VAL A 105 -21.19 14.47 3.16
N ASN A 106 -20.95 14.23 4.45
CA ASN A 106 -20.85 15.24 5.49
C ASN A 106 -19.39 15.30 5.97
N LEU A 107 -18.87 16.52 6.10
CA LEU A 107 -17.48 16.78 6.41
C LEU A 107 -17.32 17.23 7.87
N GLY A 108 -16.73 16.38 8.70
CA GLY A 108 -16.50 16.64 10.12
C GLY A 108 -15.19 17.40 10.37
N TYR A 109 -15.28 18.45 11.16
CA TYR A 109 -14.15 19.31 11.55
C TYR A 109 -14.22 19.62 13.05
N SER A 110 -13.14 20.14 13.62
CA SER A 110 -13.08 20.52 15.04
C SER A 110 -14.10 21.61 15.34
N GLN A 111 -14.83 21.47 16.43
CA GLN A 111 -15.86 22.44 16.84
C GLN A 111 -15.29 23.86 17.04
N ASP A 112 -14.03 23.97 17.47
CA ASP A 112 -13.37 25.24 17.72
C ASP A 112 -12.78 25.89 16.46
N ASP A 113 -12.77 25.16 15.34
CA ASP A 113 -12.23 25.65 14.07
C ASP A 113 -13.27 26.45 13.29
N LYS A 114 -13.07 27.77 13.25
CA LYS A 114 -13.91 28.70 12.51
C LYS A 114 -13.52 28.85 11.04
N ASN A 115 -12.30 28.47 10.69
CA ASN A 115 -11.78 28.60 9.32
C ASN A 115 -12.30 27.50 8.40
N THR A 116 -12.31 26.26 8.90
CA THR A 116 -12.72 25.08 8.11
C THR A 116 -14.13 25.21 7.53
N PRO A 117 -15.18 25.54 8.29
CA PRO A 117 -16.53 25.65 7.71
C PRO A 117 -16.65 26.77 6.69
N SER A 118 -15.96 27.90 6.89
CA SER A 118 -15.93 29.00 5.94
C SER A 118 -15.23 28.60 4.64
N GLU A 119 -14.10 27.90 4.74
CA GLU A 119 -13.35 27.43 3.58
C GLU A 119 -14.11 26.32 2.82
N ILE A 120 -14.73 25.37 3.51
CA ILE A 120 -15.59 24.35 2.90
C ILE A 120 -16.74 25.01 2.14
N SER A 121 -17.40 26.03 2.74
CA SER A 121 -18.47 26.75 2.10
C SER A 121 -18.02 27.47 0.82
N ALA A 122 -16.87 28.16 0.89
CA ALA A 122 -16.32 28.88 -0.26
C ALA A 122 -15.90 27.94 -1.40
N ARG A 123 -15.44 26.73 -1.06
CA ARG A 123 -14.97 25.71 -2.03
C ARG A 123 -15.96 24.57 -2.23
N SER A 124 -17.22 24.77 -1.86
CA SER A 124 -18.23 23.69 -1.91
C SER A 124 -18.43 23.11 -3.31
N VAL A 125 -18.37 23.94 -4.34
CA VAL A 125 -18.49 23.52 -5.74
C VAL A 125 -17.26 22.68 -6.15
N GLU A 126 -16.06 23.09 -5.75
CA GLU A 126 -14.82 22.37 -6.03
C GLU A 126 -14.81 21.00 -5.34
N ILE A 127 -15.27 20.94 -4.08
CA ILE A 127 -15.44 19.70 -3.34
C ILE A 127 -16.45 18.78 -4.00
N GLN A 128 -17.57 19.32 -4.48
CA GLN A 128 -18.62 18.56 -5.16
C GLN A 128 -18.11 17.97 -6.49
N ASP A 129 -17.39 18.76 -7.28
CA ASP A 129 -16.78 18.33 -8.53
C ASP A 129 -15.73 17.23 -8.28
N PHE A 130 -14.87 17.43 -7.28
CA PHE A 130 -13.91 16.41 -6.83
C PHE A 130 -14.62 15.09 -6.47
N LEU A 131 -15.68 15.13 -5.67
CA LEU A 131 -16.43 13.94 -5.28
C LEU A 131 -17.04 13.22 -6.49
N LEU A 132 -17.56 13.98 -7.45
CA LEU A 132 -18.12 13.43 -8.69
C LEU A 132 -17.07 12.62 -9.46
N PHE A 133 -15.90 13.21 -9.71
CA PHE A 133 -14.81 12.55 -10.43
C PHE A 133 -14.19 11.40 -9.62
N TYR A 134 -14.08 11.55 -8.31
CA TYR A 134 -13.61 10.51 -7.42
C TYR A 134 -14.46 9.24 -7.53
N PHE A 135 -15.78 9.36 -7.38
CA PHE A 135 -16.68 8.21 -7.46
C PHE A 135 -16.78 7.65 -8.89
N LYS A 136 -16.72 8.50 -9.90
CA LYS A 136 -16.68 8.07 -11.29
C LYS A 136 -15.46 7.23 -11.63
N GLY A 137 -14.32 7.48 -10.99
CA GLY A 137 -13.08 6.72 -11.19
C GLY A 137 -13.01 5.40 -10.42
N LYS A 138 -13.93 5.14 -9.48
CA LYS A 138 -13.96 3.91 -8.67
C LYS A 138 -14.77 2.81 -9.35
N THR A 139 -14.47 1.56 -8.99
CA THR A 139 -15.23 0.38 -9.42
C THR A 139 -16.29 0.00 -8.39
N TYR A 140 -17.25 -0.84 -8.80
CA TYR A 140 -18.27 -1.38 -7.90
C TYR A 140 -17.65 -2.09 -6.69
N ASP A 141 -16.66 -2.96 -6.91
CA ASP A 141 -16.02 -3.75 -5.86
C ASP A 141 -15.25 -2.88 -4.86
N GLU A 142 -14.53 -1.84 -5.34
CA GLU A 142 -13.84 -0.90 -4.46
C GLU A 142 -14.79 -0.13 -3.53
N LEU A 143 -15.98 0.18 -4.03
CA LEU A 143 -16.99 0.92 -3.27
C LEU A 143 -17.81 0.03 -2.36
N SER A 144 -18.04 -1.24 -2.73
CA SER A 144 -18.77 -2.22 -1.94
C SER A 144 -17.97 -2.70 -0.73
N ASP A 145 -16.70 -3.05 -0.95
CA ASP A 145 -15.90 -3.77 0.05
C ASP A 145 -15.15 -2.85 1.02
N ASN A 146 -14.91 -1.60 0.67
CA ASN A 146 -13.96 -0.73 1.38
C ASN A 146 -14.50 0.64 1.78
N ALA A 147 -15.74 0.71 2.27
CA ALA A 147 -16.40 1.98 2.61
C ALA A 147 -15.60 2.87 3.59
N GLU A 148 -14.89 2.31 4.56
CA GLU A 148 -14.07 3.08 5.49
C GLU A 148 -12.80 3.63 4.82
N SER A 149 -12.16 2.84 3.95
CA SER A 149 -11.00 3.31 3.18
C SER A 149 -11.39 4.46 2.27
N VAL A 150 -12.56 4.40 1.64
CA VAL A 150 -13.12 5.48 0.81
C VAL A 150 -13.28 6.78 1.60
N LYS A 151 -13.82 6.72 2.83
CA LYS A 151 -13.96 7.91 3.70
C LYS A 151 -12.61 8.52 4.07
N ILE A 152 -11.62 7.68 4.39
CA ILE A 152 -10.27 8.12 4.74
C ILE A 152 -9.59 8.76 3.52
N GLU A 153 -9.72 8.14 2.35
CA GLU A 153 -9.16 8.63 1.09
C GLU A 153 -9.76 9.99 0.70
N ILE A 154 -11.09 10.12 0.73
CA ILE A 154 -11.78 11.39 0.47
C ILE A 154 -11.31 12.48 1.44
N ARG A 155 -11.22 12.19 2.74
CA ARG A 155 -10.70 13.13 3.75
C ARG A 155 -9.30 13.63 3.41
N ASN A 156 -8.40 12.70 3.10
CA ASN A 156 -7.02 13.03 2.81
C ASN A 156 -6.91 13.86 1.53
N LEU A 157 -7.58 13.44 0.46
CA LEU A 157 -7.53 14.15 -0.81
C LEU A 157 -8.13 15.56 -0.73
N ILE A 158 -9.22 15.76 0.00
CA ILE A 158 -9.78 17.12 0.21
C ILE A 158 -8.81 17.97 1.02
N ASN A 159 -8.21 17.43 2.09
CA ASN A 159 -7.26 18.16 2.91
C ASN A 159 -5.96 18.51 2.17
N ASP A 160 -5.51 17.64 1.27
CA ASP A 160 -4.22 17.80 0.59
C ASP A 160 -4.34 18.66 -0.68
N ASN A 161 -5.48 18.60 -1.39
CA ASN A 161 -5.61 19.22 -2.70
C ASN A 161 -6.57 20.42 -2.72
N ILE A 162 -7.55 20.49 -1.79
CA ILE A 162 -8.59 21.50 -1.86
C ILE A 162 -8.44 22.51 -0.72
N LEU A 163 -8.38 22.05 0.53
CA LEU A 163 -8.30 22.94 1.67
C LEU A 163 -6.86 23.44 1.92
N THR A 164 -6.75 24.70 2.30
CA THR A 164 -5.44 25.33 2.58
C THR A 164 -5.27 25.76 4.04
N LYS A 165 -6.34 26.17 4.68
CA LYS A 165 -6.32 26.69 6.07
C LYS A 165 -7.07 25.81 7.05
N GLY A 166 -8.14 25.17 6.57
CA GLY A 166 -8.96 24.27 7.36
C GLY A 166 -8.52 22.81 7.22
N LYS A 167 -8.98 21.98 8.15
CA LYS A 167 -8.77 20.53 8.10
C LYS A 167 -10.02 19.74 8.44
N ILE A 168 -10.38 18.82 7.55
CA ILE A 168 -11.41 17.81 7.80
C ILE A 168 -10.77 16.70 8.64
N LYS A 169 -11.42 16.36 9.75
CA LYS A 169 -11.03 15.29 10.67
C LYS A 169 -11.70 13.97 10.30
N ARG A 170 -12.94 14.03 9.86
CA ARG A 170 -13.73 12.85 9.54
C ARG A 170 -14.68 13.10 8.37
N VAL A 171 -14.88 12.08 7.57
CA VAL A 171 -15.90 12.04 6.53
C VAL A 171 -17.00 11.07 6.95
N MET A 172 -18.25 11.52 6.91
CA MET A 172 -19.42 10.70 7.14
C MET A 172 -20.26 10.65 5.87
N ILE A 173 -20.77 9.48 5.54
CA ILE A 173 -21.68 9.29 4.43
C ILE A 173 -23.09 9.20 5.01
N ASP A 174 -23.91 10.17 4.64
CA ASP A 174 -25.29 10.30 5.10
C ASP A 174 -26.24 9.43 4.24
N LYS A 175 -26.06 9.46 2.92
CA LYS A 175 -26.80 8.63 1.98
C LYS A 175 -25.82 7.86 1.10
N TYR A 176 -26.05 6.57 0.97
CA TYR A 176 -25.25 5.71 0.10
C TYR A 176 -26.15 4.72 -0.62
N THR A 177 -26.22 4.84 -1.93
CA THR A 177 -26.94 3.91 -2.78
C THR A 177 -26.01 3.51 -3.93
N LEU A 178 -25.73 2.24 -4.03
CA LEU A 178 -24.93 1.63 -5.09
C LEU A 178 -25.80 0.56 -5.76
N SER A 179 -26.12 0.75 -7.05
CA SER A 179 -27.02 -0.13 -7.78
C SER A 179 -26.40 -0.53 -9.11
N LEU A 180 -26.49 -1.80 -9.43
CA LEU A 180 -26.11 -2.33 -10.74
C LEU A 180 -27.08 -1.80 -11.79
N GLN A 181 -26.58 -1.54 -12.98
CA GLN A 181 -27.39 -1.25 -14.17
C GLN A 181 -27.73 -2.60 -14.83
N GLU A 182 -29.03 -2.87 -15.01
CA GLU A 182 -29.52 -4.00 -15.79
C GLU A 182 -29.45 -3.69 -17.30
#